data_7e3e11e48880850a92a2e92fd0865a9c
#
_entry.id   7e3e11e48880850a92a2e92fd0865a9c
#
_cell.length_a   1.000
_cell.length_b   1.000
_cell.length_c   1.000
_cell.angle_alpha   90.00
_cell.angle_beta   90.00
_cell.angle_gamma   90.00
#
_symmetry.space_group_name_H-M   'P 1'
#
loop_
_entity.id
_entity.type
_entity.pdbx_description
1 polymer ?
#
loop_
_entity_poly.entity_id
_entity_poly.type
_entity_poly.pdbx_seq_one_letter_code
_entity_poly.pdbx_strand_id
1 'polypeptide(L)'
;MISRLKSLMLRLLKVPPEPHLPAGAADTARVFRASKRYLQLKLLNWGVGQVFTLIGLIGALVAINLVGTGKLDILTEVPHRAIILRVLGWFEVFGVIGFLVQLPLSLVPVILNREMRWYIVTDRSLRIREGVWKVSEMTLTFANVQEVSIRQGPIERLFGIANLRVRTAGGGGRINPQDPQSEEKSGHIGYFRGVDNAPSIRDLILERLRCLRDAGLGDPDQPQV
;
A
#
# COMPACT_ATOMS: atom_id res chain seq x y z
N MET A 1 5.81 -19.82 11.73
CA MET A 1 4.48 -19.90 11.08
C MET A 1 4.30 -18.80 10.02
N ILE A 2 4.47 -17.53 10.34
CA ILE A 2 4.34 -16.40 9.41
C ILE A 2 5.24 -16.50 8.18
N SER A 3 6.50 -16.92 8.34
CA SER A 3 7.45 -17.08 7.22
C SER A 3 7.02 -18.15 6.20
N ARG A 4 6.46 -19.26 6.67
CA ARG A 4 5.93 -20.31 5.79
C ARG A 4 4.68 -19.85 5.05
N LEU A 5 3.77 -19.14 5.73
CA LEU A 5 2.58 -18.58 5.13
C LEU A 5 2.92 -17.51 4.07
N LYS A 6 3.92 -16.67 4.38
CA LYS A 6 4.48 -15.70 3.44
C LYS A 6 5.03 -16.38 2.18
N SER A 7 5.89 -17.38 2.32
CA SER A 7 6.47 -18.07 1.15
C SER A 7 5.41 -18.79 0.31
N LEU A 8 4.38 -19.34 0.96
CA LEU A 8 3.26 -19.97 0.29
C LEU A 8 2.42 -18.94 -0.47
N MET A 9 2.10 -17.80 0.13
CA MET A 9 1.39 -16.71 -0.55
C MET A 9 2.18 -16.14 -1.73
N LEU A 10 3.49 -15.93 -1.58
CA LEU A 10 4.33 -15.44 -2.69
C LEU A 10 4.35 -16.43 -3.86
N ARG A 11 4.38 -17.73 -3.60
CA ARG A 11 4.31 -18.78 -4.63
C ARG A 11 2.91 -18.82 -5.28
N LEU A 12 1.85 -18.77 -4.48
CA LEU A 12 0.47 -18.81 -4.96
C LEU A 12 0.14 -17.61 -5.84
N LEU A 13 0.58 -16.42 -5.42
CA LEU A 13 0.36 -15.16 -6.14
C LEU A 13 1.34 -14.96 -7.31
N LYS A 14 2.29 -15.89 -7.52
CA LYS A 14 3.33 -15.80 -8.58
C LYS A 14 3.97 -14.41 -8.60
N VAL A 15 4.27 -13.85 -7.42
CA VAL A 15 4.87 -12.52 -7.32
C VAL A 15 6.23 -12.55 -8.02
N PRO A 16 6.49 -11.69 -9.02
CA PRO A 16 7.75 -11.67 -9.72
C PRO A 16 8.93 -11.40 -8.76
N PRO A 17 10.13 -11.92 -9.04
CA PRO A 17 11.33 -11.63 -8.24
C PRO A 17 11.65 -10.14 -8.19
N GLU A 18 12.73 -9.78 -7.51
CA GLU A 18 13.18 -8.38 -7.39
C GLU A 18 13.24 -7.68 -8.76
N PRO A 19 12.87 -6.38 -8.84
CA PRO A 19 12.89 -5.66 -10.09
C PRO A 19 14.32 -5.58 -10.64
N HIS A 20 14.49 -5.89 -11.93
CA HIS A 20 15.79 -5.72 -12.60
C HIS A 20 16.16 -4.24 -12.66
N LEU A 21 17.42 -3.95 -12.41
CA LEU A 21 17.96 -2.60 -12.63
C LEU A 21 17.85 -2.26 -14.12
N PRO A 22 17.51 -1.01 -14.46
CA PRO A 22 17.55 -0.56 -15.85
C PRO A 22 18.97 -0.72 -16.43
N ALA A 23 19.07 -1.13 -17.69
CA ALA A 23 20.35 -1.27 -18.36
C ALA A 23 21.14 0.06 -18.35
N GLY A 24 22.42 0.02 -18.02
CA GLY A 24 23.33 1.17 -17.98
C GLY A 24 23.35 1.97 -16.66
N ALA A 25 22.52 1.62 -15.68
CA ALA A 25 22.37 2.40 -14.45
C ALA A 25 22.88 1.69 -13.17
N ALA A 26 23.60 0.60 -13.28
CA ALA A 26 24.01 -0.23 -12.14
C ALA A 26 24.83 0.56 -11.10
N ASP A 27 25.76 1.39 -11.54
CA ASP A 27 26.69 2.13 -10.66
C ASP A 27 26.04 3.35 -9.99
N THR A 28 24.98 3.91 -10.59
CA THR A 28 24.32 5.12 -10.10
C THR A 28 22.99 4.84 -9.39
N ALA A 29 22.50 3.60 -9.46
CA ALA A 29 21.22 3.21 -8.91
C ALA A 29 21.20 3.26 -7.38
N ARG A 30 20.26 4.02 -6.82
CA ARG A 30 19.94 4.00 -5.39
C ARG A 30 18.58 3.40 -5.16
N VAL A 31 18.52 2.38 -4.30
CA VAL A 31 17.31 1.65 -3.99
C VAL A 31 16.78 2.11 -2.64
N PHE A 32 15.56 2.59 -2.62
CA PHE A 32 14.84 2.96 -1.42
C PHE A 32 13.66 2.01 -1.20
N ARG A 33 13.24 1.84 0.03
CA ARG A 33 12.11 1.01 0.43
C ARG A 33 11.21 1.75 1.42
N ALA A 34 9.96 1.31 1.53
CA ALA A 34 9.07 1.82 2.57
C ALA A 34 9.65 1.55 3.98
N SER A 35 9.57 2.55 4.84
CA SER A 35 10.12 2.53 6.20
C SER A 35 9.47 1.44 7.08
N LYS A 36 10.18 1.02 8.14
CA LYS A 36 9.59 0.18 9.20
C LYS A 36 8.42 0.89 9.88
N ARG A 37 8.48 2.21 10.02
CA ARG A 37 7.42 3.04 10.60
C ARG A 37 6.14 3.02 9.76
N TYR A 38 6.28 2.91 8.44
CA TYR A 38 5.13 2.70 7.55
C TYR A 38 4.41 1.37 7.84
N LEU A 39 5.17 0.31 8.12
CA LEU A 39 4.57 -0.96 8.54
C LEU A 39 3.83 -0.82 9.87
N GLN A 40 4.42 -0.10 10.85
CA GLN A 40 3.77 0.15 12.15
C GLN A 40 2.43 0.87 11.97
N LEU A 41 2.38 1.91 11.11
CA LEU A 41 1.14 2.60 10.78
C LEU A 41 0.11 1.64 10.14
N LYS A 42 0.55 0.80 9.21
CA LYS A 42 -0.35 -0.17 8.55
C LYS A 42 -0.84 -1.25 9.52
N LEU A 43 0.01 -1.71 10.44
CA LEU A 43 -0.37 -2.64 11.51
C LEU A 43 -1.35 -2.01 12.50
N LEU A 44 -1.17 -0.73 12.84
CA LEU A 44 -2.12 0.00 13.68
C LEU A 44 -3.50 0.04 13.02
N ASN A 45 -3.56 0.46 11.76
CA ASN A 45 -4.82 0.52 11.01
C ASN A 45 -5.48 -0.87 10.89
N TRP A 46 -4.67 -1.91 10.63
CA TRP A 46 -5.15 -3.29 10.61
C TRP A 46 -5.70 -3.70 11.98
N GLY A 47 -4.97 -3.40 13.07
CA GLY A 47 -5.40 -3.72 14.44
C GLY A 47 -6.72 -3.03 14.83
N VAL A 48 -6.86 -1.75 14.49
CA VAL A 48 -8.13 -1.01 14.68
C VAL A 48 -9.27 -1.69 13.92
N GLY A 49 -9.04 -2.10 12.68
CA GLY A 49 -10.04 -2.86 11.90
C GLY A 49 -10.42 -4.18 12.59
N GLN A 50 -9.44 -4.91 13.17
CA GLN A 50 -9.71 -6.16 13.89
C GLN A 50 -10.54 -5.93 15.16
N VAL A 51 -10.29 -4.83 15.87
CA VAL A 51 -11.10 -4.46 17.05
C VAL A 51 -12.57 -4.24 16.67
N PHE A 52 -12.84 -3.50 15.60
CA PHE A 52 -14.20 -3.30 15.12
C PHE A 52 -14.85 -4.62 14.67
N THR A 53 -14.11 -5.48 13.97
CA THR A 53 -14.61 -6.81 13.56
C THR A 53 -14.93 -7.68 14.78
N LEU A 54 -14.08 -7.64 15.82
CA LEU A 54 -14.30 -8.37 17.06
C LEU A 54 -15.54 -7.85 17.82
N ILE A 55 -15.71 -6.54 17.92
CA ILE A 55 -16.90 -5.92 18.53
C ILE A 55 -18.15 -6.35 17.78
N GLY A 56 -18.13 -6.34 16.45
CA GLY A 56 -19.24 -6.81 15.62
C GLY A 56 -19.55 -8.30 15.85
N LEU A 57 -18.53 -9.14 15.95
CA LEU A 57 -18.70 -10.56 16.24
C LEU A 57 -19.31 -10.79 17.61
N ILE A 58 -18.80 -10.12 18.65
CA ILE A 58 -19.35 -10.22 20.01
C ILE A 58 -20.81 -9.74 20.03
N GLY A 59 -21.12 -8.63 19.37
CA GLY A 59 -22.48 -8.13 19.25
C GLY A 59 -23.43 -9.14 18.59
N ALA A 60 -22.98 -9.79 17.52
CA ALA A 60 -23.73 -10.84 16.84
C ALA A 60 -23.98 -12.06 17.76
N LEU A 61 -22.94 -12.53 18.47
CA LEU A 61 -23.05 -13.65 19.41
C LEU A 61 -24.02 -13.34 20.56
N VAL A 62 -23.94 -12.12 21.10
CA VAL A 62 -24.88 -11.66 22.13
C VAL A 62 -26.31 -11.62 21.59
N ALA A 63 -26.53 -11.08 20.40
CA ALA A 63 -27.83 -11.00 19.77
C ALA A 63 -28.45 -12.41 19.55
N ILE A 64 -27.65 -13.34 19.02
CA ILE A 64 -28.07 -14.74 18.80
C ILE A 64 -28.45 -15.40 20.15
N ASN A 65 -27.63 -15.18 21.19
CA ASN A 65 -27.90 -15.73 22.52
C ASN A 65 -29.18 -15.15 23.13
N LEU A 66 -29.45 -13.85 22.99
CA LEU A 66 -30.68 -13.20 23.46
C LEU A 66 -31.93 -13.76 22.76
N VAL A 67 -31.85 -14.04 21.47
CA VAL A 67 -32.92 -14.70 20.70
C VAL A 67 -33.07 -16.14 21.13
N GLY A 68 -31.99 -16.87 21.34
CA GLY A 68 -31.97 -18.27 21.76
C GLY A 68 -32.61 -18.46 23.15
N THR A 69 -32.31 -17.56 24.07
CA THR A 69 -32.87 -17.59 25.46
C THR A 69 -34.30 -17.06 25.57
N GLY A 70 -34.89 -16.58 24.47
CA GLY A 70 -36.25 -16.03 24.45
C GLY A 70 -36.39 -14.65 25.11
N LYS A 71 -35.26 -13.97 25.42
CA LYS A 71 -35.30 -12.59 25.93
C LYS A 71 -35.66 -11.57 24.86
N LEU A 72 -35.45 -11.92 23.60
CA LEU A 72 -35.95 -11.20 22.43
C LEU A 72 -37.03 -12.08 21.76
N ASP A 73 -38.27 -11.67 21.86
CA ASP A 73 -39.44 -12.43 21.36
C ASP A 73 -39.62 -12.37 19.83
N ILE A 74 -38.55 -12.27 19.07
CA ILE A 74 -38.63 -12.17 17.62
C ILE A 74 -39.04 -13.49 16.96
N LEU A 75 -38.74 -14.62 17.58
CA LEU A 75 -38.97 -15.96 17.03
C LEU A 75 -40.05 -16.79 17.76
N THR A 76 -40.82 -16.21 18.67
CA THR A 76 -41.79 -16.94 19.46
C THR A 76 -42.93 -17.51 18.61
N GLU A 77 -43.36 -16.78 17.58
CA GLU A 77 -44.47 -17.18 16.70
C GLU A 77 -43.99 -17.80 15.36
N VAL A 78 -42.67 -17.94 15.16
CA VAL A 78 -42.13 -18.43 13.89
C VAL A 78 -42.17 -19.97 13.86
N PRO A 79 -42.83 -20.59 12.84
CA PRO A 79 -42.76 -22.03 12.66
C PRO A 79 -41.31 -22.47 12.44
N HIS A 80 -40.97 -23.67 12.98
CA HIS A 80 -39.60 -24.21 12.89
C HIS A 80 -38.52 -23.50 13.70
N ARG A 81 -38.86 -22.77 14.77
CA ARG A 81 -37.91 -22.10 15.68
C ARG A 81 -36.70 -22.95 16.03
N ALA A 82 -36.85 -24.24 16.29
CA ALA A 82 -35.77 -25.14 16.68
C ALA A 82 -34.72 -25.29 15.55
N ILE A 83 -35.14 -25.29 14.29
CA ILE A 83 -34.24 -25.38 13.16
C ILE A 83 -33.47 -24.07 13.01
N ILE A 84 -34.16 -22.93 13.15
CA ILE A 84 -33.54 -21.60 13.06
C ILE A 84 -32.47 -21.45 14.14
N LEU A 85 -32.76 -21.80 15.39
CA LEU A 85 -31.80 -21.73 16.50
C LEU A 85 -30.59 -22.65 16.28
N ARG A 86 -30.79 -23.84 15.69
CA ARG A 86 -29.66 -24.72 15.33
C ARG A 86 -28.77 -24.14 14.25
N VAL A 87 -29.36 -23.54 13.22
CA VAL A 87 -28.65 -22.86 12.15
C VAL A 87 -27.86 -21.67 12.71
N LEU A 88 -28.48 -20.84 13.56
CA LEU A 88 -27.80 -19.71 14.23
C LEU A 88 -26.63 -20.19 15.08
N GLY A 89 -26.74 -21.31 15.81
CA GLY A 89 -25.63 -21.90 16.55
C GLY A 89 -24.43 -22.31 15.66
N TRP A 90 -24.71 -22.82 14.45
CA TRP A 90 -23.65 -23.07 13.49
C TRP A 90 -22.96 -21.77 13.02
N PHE A 91 -23.72 -20.69 12.82
CA PHE A 91 -23.14 -19.38 12.48
C PHE A 91 -22.22 -18.84 13.58
N GLU A 92 -22.53 -19.06 14.88
CA GLU A 92 -21.65 -18.71 15.99
C GLU A 92 -20.30 -19.42 15.87
N VAL A 93 -20.30 -20.74 15.71
CA VAL A 93 -19.08 -21.55 15.62
C VAL A 93 -18.27 -21.15 14.40
N PHE A 94 -18.89 -21.07 13.21
CA PHE A 94 -18.21 -20.66 11.99
C PHE A 94 -17.73 -19.21 12.03
N GLY A 95 -18.47 -18.31 12.69
CA GLY A 95 -18.07 -16.91 12.88
C GLY A 95 -16.78 -16.80 13.71
N VAL A 96 -16.69 -17.51 14.81
CA VAL A 96 -15.49 -17.52 15.67
C VAL A 96 -14.30 -18.16 14.93
N ILE A 97 -14.50 -19.32 14.31
CA ILE A 97 -13.44 -20.00 13.54
C ILE A 97 -12.99 -19.11 12.38
N GLY A 98 -13.92 -18.53 11.64
CA GLY A 98 -13.65 -17.62 10.53
C GLY A 98 -12.84 -16.40 10.98
N PHE A 99 -13.20 -15.81 12.13
CA PHE A 99 -12.44 -14.70 12.72
C PHE A 99 -10.99 -15.10 13.03
N LEU A 100 -10.78 -16.27 13.66
CA LEU A 100 -9.44 -16.74 13.99
C LEU A 100 -8.59 -17.04 12.75
N VAL A 101 -9.20 -17.62 11.73
CA VAL A 101 -8.51 -17.96 10.48
C VAL A 101 -8.19 -16.70 9.66
N GLN A 102 -9.08 -15.70 9.63
CA GLN A 102 -8.88 -14.48 8.86
C GLN A 102 -7.75 -13.60 9.45
N LEU A 103 -7.45 -13.68 10.76
CA LEU A 103 -6.39 -12.89 11.39
C LEU A 103 -5.03 -13.06 10.68
N PRO A 104 -4.46 -14.28 10.59
CA PRO A 104 -3.18 -14.47 9.88
C PRO A 104 -3.31 -14.22 8.37
N LEU A 105 -4.45 -14.54 7.75
CA LEU A 105 -4.65 -14.34 6.33
C LEU A 105 -4.69 -12.85 5.96
N SER A 106 -5.27 -12.00 6.80
CA SER A 106 -5.33 -10.55 6.58
C SER A 106 -4.04 -9.82 6.99
N LEU A 107 -3.26 -10.38 7.93
CA LEU A 107 -2.00 -9.81 8.38
C LEU A 107 -0.89 -9.94 7.34
N VAL A 108 -0.80 -11.09 6.66
CA VAL A 108 0.28 -11.36 5.70
C VAL A 108 0.33 -10.35 4.55
N PRO A 109 -0.79 -9.97 3.87
CA PRO A 109 -0.77 -8.91 2.87
C PRO A 109 -0.29 -7.56 3.38
N VAL A 110 -0.56 -7.22 4.64
CA VAL A 110 -0.10 -5.97 5.27
C VAL A 110 1.44 -5.95 5.34
N ILE A 111 2.04 -7.06 5.76
CA ILE A 111 3.50 -7.20 5.84
C ILE A 111 4.11 -7.20 4.44
N LEU A 112 3.56 -8.00 3.52
CA LEU A 112 4.05 -8.12 2.15
C LEU A 112 3.96 -6.80 1.39
N ASN A 113 2.93 -6.00 1.62
CA ASN A 113 2.75 -4.71 0.94
C ASN A 113 3.93 -3.75 1.19
N ARG A 114 4.55 -3.79 2.38
CA ARG A 114 5.77 -3.03 2.65
C ARG A 114 6.97 -3.65 1.92
N GLU A 115 7.15 -4.95 1.97
CA GLU A 115 8.32 -5.63 1.40
C GLU A 115 8.35 -5.57 -0.13
N MET A 116 7.17 -5.53 -0.76
CA MET A 116 7.03 -5.45 -2.21
C MET A 116 7.07 -4.02 -2.77
N ARG A 117 7.41 -3.01 -1.93
CA ARG A 117 7.60 -1.63 -2.37
C ARG A 117 9.07 -1.35 -2.62
N TRP A 118 9.37 -1.08 -3.87
CA TRP A 118 10.71 -0.78 -4.35
C TRP A 118 10.71 0.55 -5.08
N TYR A 119 11.64 1.40 -4.70
CA TYR A 119 11.84 2.71 -5.29
C TYR A 119 13.29 2.81 -5.75
N ILE A 120 13.52 2.82 -7.05
CA ILE A 120 14.86 2.84 -7.64
C ILE A 120 15.06 4.19 -8.32
N VAL A 121 16.10 4.91 -7.92
CA VAL A 121 16.50 6.18 -8.50
C VAL A 121 17.82 5.97 -9.22
N THR A 122 17.85 6.22 -10.54
CA THR A 122 19.06 6.14 -11.36
C THR A 122 19.51 7.54 -11.75
N ASP A 123 20.48 7.66 -12.63
CA ASP A 123 20.91 8.93 -13.21
C ASP A 123 19.90 9.55 -14.18
N ARG A 124 19.06 8.73 -14.85
CA ARG A 124 18.14 9.17 -15.92
C ARG A 124 16.67 8.88 -15.65
N SER A 125 16.35 8.02 -14.69
CA SER A 125 15.01 7.54 -14.50
C SER A 125 14.69 7.17 -13.04
N LEU A 126 13.38 7.15 -12.74
CA LEU A 126 12.82 6.64 -11.51
C LEU A 126 12.01 5.39 -11.84
N ARG A 127 12.23 4.31 -11.10
CA ARG A 127 11.38 3.11 -11.19
C ARG A 127 10.69 2.89 -9.86
N ILE A 128 9.39 2.79 -9.91
CA ILE A 128 8.51 2.55 -8.75
C ILE A 128 7.83 1.22 -8.98
N ARG A 129 7.98 0.31 -8.04
CA ARG A 129 7.24 -0.95 -8.04
C ARG A 129 6.53 -1.11 -6.72
N GLU A 130 5.23 -1.37 -6.79
CA GLU A 130 4.40 -1.57 -5.61
C GLU A 130 3.28 -2.59 -5.86
N GLY A 131 2.77 -3.16 -4.76
CA GLY A 131 1.62 -4.04 -4.75
C GLY A 131 1.97 -5.51 -4.53
N VAL A 132 1.00 -6.26 -3.97
CA VAL A 132 1.06 -7.69 -3.68
C VAL A 132 0.09 -8.46 -4.57
N TRP A 133 -1.18 -8.03 -4.60
CA TRP A 133 -2.23 -8.63 -5.43
C TRP A 133 -2.15 -8.17 -6.88
N LYS A 134 -1.96 -6.89 -7.08
CA LYS A 134 -1.72 -6.27 -8.36
C LYS A 134 -0.38 -5.59 -8.30
N VAL A 135 0.63 -6.20 -8.92
CA VAL A 135 1.95 -5.58 -9.04
C VAL A 135 1.86 -4.50 -10.11
N SER A 136 2.15 -3.27 -9.70
CA SER A 136 2.28 -2.12 -10.59
C SER A 136 3.75 -1.72 -10.65
N GLU A 137 4.29 -1.60 -11.84
CA GLU A 137 5.63 -1.11 -12.08
C GLU A 137 5.56 0.07 -13.03
N MET A 138 6.13 1.19 -12.61
CA MET A 138 6.14 2.44 -13.35
C MET A 138 7.58 2.94 -13.46
N THR A 139 7.99 3.32 -14.67
CA THR A 139 9.27 3.98 -14.92
C THR A 139 9.00 5.39 -15.44
N LEU A 140 9.57 6.38 -14.75
CA LEU A 140 9.47 7.80 -15.09
C LEU A 140 10.85 8.30 -15.48
N THR A 141 11.00 8.90 -16.65
CA THR A 141 12.25 9.53 -17.09
C THR A 141 12.36 10.93 -16.52
N PHE A 142 13.56 11.34 -16.10
CA PHE A 142 13.78 12.67 -15.54
C PHE A 142 13.46 13.79 -16.54
N ALA A 143 13.69 13.57 -17.84
CA ALA A 143 13.34 14.52 -18.89
C ALA A 143 11.86 14.96 -18.83
N ASN A 144 10.97 14.09 -18.37
CA ASN A 144 9.54 14.35 -18.28
C ASN A 144 9.08 14.81 -16.90
N VAL A 145 9.95 14.84 -15.89
CA VAL A 145 9.58 15.23 -14.52
C VAL A 145 9.36 16.74 -14.45
N GLN A 146 8.18 17.14 -14.00
CA GLN A 146 7.78 18.54 -13.84
C GLN A 146 7.75 19.00 -12.39
N GLU A 147 7.33 18.11 -11.49
CA GLU A 147 7.10 18.46 -10.09
C GLU A 147 7.54 17.32 -9.18
N VAL A 148 8.23 17.67 -8.11
CA VAL A 148 8.55 16.76 -7.00
C VAL A 148 8.07 17.41 -5.72
N SER A 149 7.08 16.83 -5.07
CA SER A 149 6.46 17.38 -3.86
C SER A 149 6.39 16.33 -2.74
N ILE A 150 6.51 16.80 -1.50
CA ILE A 150 6.38 15.96 -0.30
C ILE A 150 5.00 16.22 0.30
N ARG A 151 4.26 15.13 0.54
CA ARG A 151 2.97 15.17 1.23
C ARG A 151 3.05 14.38 2.52
N GLN A 152 2.53 14.95 3.60
CA GLN A 152 2.56 14.35 4.92
C GLN A 152 1.30 14.75 5.69
N GLY A 153 0.47 13.76 6.01
CA GLY A 153 -0.70 13.92 6.86
C GLY A 153 -0.34 13.97 8.36
N PRO A 154 -1.29 14.32 9.24
CA PRO A 154 -1.04 14.41 10.68
C PRO A 154 -0.59 13.09 11.30
N ILE A 155 -1.20 11.98 10.92
CA ILE A 155 -0.81 10.64 11.40
C ILE A 155 0.58 10.25 10.87
N GLU A 156 0.88 10.55 9.62
CA GLU A 156 2.19 10.30 9.01
C GLU A 156 3.29 11.11 9.72
N ARG A 157 3.00 12.36 10.16
CA ARG A 157 3.91 13.18 10.98
C ARG A 157 4.21 12.51 12.32
N LEU A 158 3.19 11.98 12.99
CA LEU A 158 3.36 11.28 14.26
C LEU A 158 4.30 10.07 14.10
N PHE A 159 4.22 9.35 12.98
CA PHE A 159 5.10 8.23 12.68
C PHE A 159 6.43 8.66 12.04
N GLY A 160 6.63 9.95 11.75
CA GLY A 160 7.85 10.45 11.10
C GLY A 160 8.08 9.86 9.71
N ILE A 161 7.01 9.64 8.94
CA ILE A 161 7.03 9.17 7.55
C ILE A 161 6.38 10.19 6.64
N ALA A 162 6.76 10.20 5.37
CA ALA A 162 6.16 11.07 4.37
C ALA A 162 5.98 10.32 3.04
N ASN A 163 5.19 10.91 2.16
CA ASN A 163 4.99 10.43 0.80
C ASN A 163 5.62 11.46 -0.17
N LEU A 164 6.49 11.00 -1.06
CA LEU A 164 7.05 11.82 -2.12
C LEU A 164 6.23 11.59 -3.38
N ARG A 165 5.75 12.66 -3.99
CA ARG A 165 4.99 12.65 -5.24
C ARG A 165 5.87 13.20 -6.36
N VAL A 166 5.96 12.47 -7.44
CA VAL A 166 6.67 12.87 -8.67
C VAL A 166 5.67 12.91 -9.81
N ARG A 167 5.52 14.06 -10.43
CA ARG A 167 4.62 14.28 -11.57
C ARG A 167 5.41 14.51 -12.84
N THR A 168 4.97 13.88 -13.93
CA THR A 168 5.57 14.05 -15.26
C THR A 168 4.67 14.86 -16.19
N ALA A 169 5.27 15.40 -17.25
CA ALA A 169 4.58 16.03 -18.36
C ALA A 169 3.71 15.00 -19.10
N GLY A 170 2.58 15.44 -19.65
CA GLY A 170 1.71 14.60 -20.49
C GLY A 170 0.42 14.13 -19.82
N GLY A 171 0.20 14.39 -18.54
CA GLY A 171 -1.03 14.06 -17.82
C GLY A 171 -2.19 14.99 -18.13
N GLY A 172 -2.58 15.15 -19.40
CA GLY A 172 -3.74 15.96 -19.82
C GLY A 172 -5.10 15.30 -19.57
N GLY A 173 -5.16 14.12 -18.94
CA GLY A 173 -6.42 13.53 -18.48
C GLY A 173 -7.04 14.41 -17.40
N ARG A 174 -8.35 14.61 -17.45
CA ARG A 174 -9.10 15.30 -16.39
C ARG A 174 -8.88 14.57 -15.07
N ILE A 175 -7.89 15.02 -14.32
CA ILE A 175 -7.71 14.62 -12.92
C ILE A 175 -8.88 15.23 -12.18
N ASN A 176 -9.81 14.41 -11.72
CA ASN A 176 -10.86 14.88 -10.84
C ASN A 176 -10.20 15.22 -9.48
N PRO A 177 -10.13 16.50 -9.07
CA PRO A 177 -9.49 16.90 -7.82
C PRO A 177 -10.13 16.25 -6.58
N GLN A 178 -11.36 15.76 -6.73
CA GLN A 178 -12.13 15.14 -5.66
C GLN A 178 -11.92 13.63 -5.54
N ASP A 179 -11.27 12.99 -6.53
CA ASP A 179 -10.98 11.55 -6.50
C ASP A 179 -9.46 11.29 -6.50
N PRO A 180 -8.86 11.03 -5.32
CA PRO A 180 -7.44 10.70 -5.21
C PRO A 180 -7.03 9.45 -6.01
N GLN A 181 -7.97 8.55 -6.32
CA GLN A 181 -7.70 7.35 -7.12
C GLN A 181 -7.56 7.66 -8.61
N SER A 182 -8.13 8.76 -9.09
CA SER A 182 -7.98 9.20 -10.48
C SER A 182 -6.54 9.66 -10.77
N GLU A 183 -5.87 10.25 -9.78
CA GLU A 183 -4.45 10.61 -9.89
C GLU A 183 -3.55 9.36 -10.03
N GLU A 184 -3.82 8.29 -9.30
CA GLU A 184 -3.03 7.05 -9.34
C GLU A 184 -3.18 6.29 -10.67
N LYS A 185 -4.34 6.39 -11.29
CA LYS A 185 -4.64 5.73 -12.58
C LYS A 185 -4.07 6.47 -13.78
N SER A 186 -3.66 7.72 -13.63
CA SER A 186 -3.23 8.56 -14.74
C SER A 186 -1.90 8.12 -15.40
N GLY A 187 -1.12 7.26 -14.77
CA GLY A 187 0.18 6.82 -15.29
C GLY A 187 1.28 7.90 -15.34
N HIS A 188 0.95 9.13 -14.92
CA HIS A 188 1.84 10.29 -14.97
C HIS A 188 2.29 10.78 -13.59
N ILE A 189 1.83 10.10 -12.53
CA ILE A 189 2.18 10.43 -11.15
C ILE A 189 2.74 9.20 -10.45
N GLY A 190 3.98 9.31 -9.98
CA GLY A 190 4.64 8.30 -9.17
C GLY A 190 4.64 8.68 -7.69
N TYR A 191 4.45 7.71 -6.81
CA TYR A 191 4.47 7.91 -5.37
C TYR A 191 5.53 7.04 -4.70
N PHE A 192 6.41 7.67 -3.91
CA PHE A 192 7.25 6.99 -2.94
C PHE A 192 6.52 7.05 -1.59
N ARG A 193 5.79 6.01 -1.25
CA ARG A 193 4.92 6.02 -0.06
C ARG A 193 5.65 5.49 1.16
N GLY A 194 5.45 6.21 2.29
CA GLY A 194 5.90 5.77 3.59
C GLY A 194 7.42 5.73 3.74
N VAL A 195 8.12 6.69 3.17
CA VAL A 195 9.56 6.87 3.36
C VAL A 195 9.84 7.77 4.56
N ASP A 196 10.92 7.54 5.27
CA ASP A 196 11.36 8.34 6.43
C ASP A 196 12.37 9.43 6.05
N ASN A 197 12.96 9.32 4.86
CA ASN A 197 13.98 10.23 4.34
C ASN A 197 13.51 10.97 3.06
N ALA A 198 12.22 11.33 2.99
CA ALA A 198 11.64 11.99 1.82
C ALA A 198 12.39 13.26 1.37
N PRO A 199 12.88 14.14 2.26
CA PRO A 199 13.71 15.29 1.85
C PRO A 199 14.97 14.88 1.10
N SER A 200 15.72 13.91 1.61
CA SER A 200 16.96 13.42 0.97
C SER A 200 16.69 12.78 -0.38
N ILE A 201 15.59 12.05 -0.52
CA ILE A 201 15.19 11.45 -1.81
C ILE A 201 14.80 12.56 -2.81
N ARG A 202 14.04 13.56 -2.36
CA ARG A 202 13.69 14.72 -3.18
C ARG A 202 14.93 15.43 -3.68
N ASP A 203 15.87 15.73 -2.78
CA ASP A 203 17.09 16.48 -3.10
C ASP A 203 17.96 15.69 -4.09
N LEU A 204 18.09 14.37 -3.91
CA LEU A 204 18.74 13.48 -4.87
C LEU A 204 18.07 13.54 -6.26
N ILE A 205 16.74 13.50 -6.32
CA ILE A 205 16.01 13.58 -7.60
C ILE A 205 16.23 14.93 -8.25
N LEU A 206 16.19 16.03 -7.48
CA LEU A 206 16.41 17.38 -8.01
C LEU A 206 17.87 17.58 -8.50
N GLU A 207 18.83 17.02 -7.81
CA GLU A 207 20.25 17.01 -8.23
C GLU A 207 20.41 16.31 -9.58
N ARG A 208 19.87 15.09 -9.72
CA ARG A 208 19.93 14.34 -10.98
C ARG A 208 19.21 15.06 -12.12
N LEU A 209 18.09 15.72 -11.82
CA LEU A 209 17.34 16.50 -12.78
C LEU A 209 18.14 17.71 -13.27
N ARG A 210 18.88 18.39 -12.38
CA ARG A 210 19.79 19.49 -12.75
C ARG A 210 20.91 18.98 -13.65
N CYS A 211 21.64 17.95 -13.22
CA CYS A 211 22.71 17.37 -14.02
C CYS A 211 22.24 16.96 -15.44
N LEU A 212 21.02 16.42 -15.57
CA LEU A 212 20.47 16.06 -16.88
C LEU A 212 20.17 17.29 -17.75
N ARG A 213 19.63 18.36 -17.15
CA ARG A 213 19.35 19.62 -17.87
C ARG A 213 20.63 20.31 -18.31
N ASP A 214 21.61 20.36 -17.44
CA ASP A 214 22.91 20.98 -17.73
C ASP A 214 23.62 20.22 -18.86
N ALA A 215 23.60 18.90 -18.83
CA ALA A 215 24.16 18.07 -19.92
C ALA A 215 23.40 18.23 -21.26
N GLY A 216 22.12 18.59 -21.22
CA GLY A 216 21.30 18.79 -22.42
C GLY A 216 21.41 20.20 -23.03
N LEU A 217 21.90 21.18 -22.26
CA LEU A 217 22.06 22.58 -22.70
C LEU A 217 23.44 22.87 -23.27
N GLY A 218 24.35 21.88 -23.27
CA GLY A 218 25.77 22.11 -23.55
C GLY A 218 26.45 22.76 -22.34
N ASP A 219 27.72 22.43 -22.12
CA ASP A 219 28.53 23.10 -21.09
C ASP A 219 28.76 24.55 -21.51
N PRO A 220 28.27 25.57 -20.79
CA PRO A 220 28.49 26.96 -21.13
C PRO A 220 29.97 27.34 -21.07
N ASP A 221 30.82 26.51 -20.47
CA ASP A 221 32.26 26.73 -20.33
C ASP A 221 33.10 25.95 -21.38
N GLN A 222 32.46 25.20 -22.31
CA GLN A 222 33.22 24.63 -23.41
C GLN A 222 33.58 25.72 -24.43
N PRO A 223 34.88 26.03 -24.61
CA PRO A 223 35.30 26.96 -25.64
C PRO A 223 34.87 26.42 -26.99
N GLN A 224 34.03 27.18 -27.70
CA GLN A 224 33.68 26.89 -29.09
C GLN A 224 34.98 26.90 -29.92
N VAL A 225 35.39 25.73 -30.37
CA VAL A 225 36.50 25.57 -31.32
C VAL A 225 35.96 25.75 -32.72
#